data_5c788219338b62eae51e34c2fb9ca60f
#
_entry.id   5c788219338b62eae51e34c2fb9ca60f
#
_cell.length_a   1.000
_cell.length_b   1.000
_cell.length_c   1.000
_cell.angle_alpha   90.00
_cell.angle_beta   90.00
_cell.angle_gamma   90.00
#
_symmetry.space_group_name_H-M   'P 1'
#
loop_
_entity.id
_entity.type
_entity.pdbx_description
1 polymer ?
#
loop_
_entity_poly.entity_id
_entity_poly.type
_entity_poly.pdbx_seq_one_letter_code
_entity_poly.pdbx_strand_id
1 'polypeptide(L)'
;MLLYTREPARGQDRPRAARWLADHAWVVTALLCAGWIAAGWRTPDLAAQAFRVDLFEREGFTLWNNAWYGGHHTVGYSLLFPPLAATAGLWVTGALSAVAATALFQRLAGAHLPPAGARAGALLVSLASVADLVIGRLTYSLGAAIALAAVLALDRRRPLLATALAVATTAASPVAGLFVAMAGVSIALASVRSGRGVDEGGEGRRNGEGRRGGEGGVGHRGGPPAWHGLALAAGAFVPAVALAVAFPEGGRQPFWTVGFLVTLAAAFTVLALLPRGWRAVRTGATVYAVAVAAALLVDSPMGSNVSRLAVTFAAALLACALPVLSGRRSTLATGAILAFTVWMLWGPVREVAKVVDDPSTAAAYSAPLVEAVQARAQGPVRVEVPFTRAHWVENHVAGELPLARGWVTQIDTRRNALFRDDTPLTMPEYRAWLYDNGVAFVALPDVALDPAGRQEAELIESGVAPYLDEVWRNADWRLYAVEGSPGLASGAASVTALEAQAVTLEARRRGDTLLRVRPSPFWRVTRGEATVAPAGDWLRVRAARPRTVRLEIRLLSGQAQGAG
;
A
#
# COMPACT_ATOMS: atom_id res chain seq x y z
N MET A 1 38.02 14.71 16.91
CA MET A 1 38.88 15.36 15.90
C MET A 1 39.76 14.25 15.32
N LEU A 2 39.39 13.71 14.18
CA LEU A 2 40.28 12.84 13.38
C LEU A 2 40.35 13.50 12.01
N LEU A 3 41.50 14.08 11.77
CA LEU A 3 41.94 14.62 10.47
C LEU A 3 42.00 13.48 9.47
N TYR A 4 41.12 13.50 8.49
CA TYR A 4 41.18 12.63 7.33
C TYR A 4 42.22 13.21 6.40
N THR A 5 43.48 12.74 6.50
CA THR A 5 44.49 12.99 5.48
C THR A 5 44.09 12.26 4.21
N ARG A 6 43.86 13.03 3.15
CA ARG A 6 43.63 12.52 1.80
C ARG A 6 44.92 11.81 1.32
N GLU A 7 44.99 10.50 1.43
CA GLU A 7 45.85 9.74 0.52
C GLU A 7 45.15 9.63 -0.85
N PRO A 8 45.84 9.91 -1.95
CA PRO A 8 45.29 9.71 -3.27
C PRO A 8 45.19 8.21 -3.53
N ALA A 9 44.03 7.60 -3.37
CA ALA A 9 43.76 6.24 -3.82
C ALA A 9 44.08 6.18 -5.32
N ARG A 10 44.99 5.29 -5.71
CA ARG A 10 45.27 4.94 -7.10
C ARG A 10 43.98 4.56 -7.80
N GLY A 11 43.48 5.49 -8.61
CA GLY A 11 42.24 5.34 -9.36
C GLY A 11 42.46 4.28 -10.44
N GLN A 12 41.78 3.14 -10.31
CA GLN A 12 41.41 2.37 -11.48
C GLN A 12 40.56 3.28 -12.37
N ASP A 13 40.98 3.47 -13.62
CA ASP A 13 40.29 4.27 -14.62
C ASP A 13 38.91 3.67 -14.96
N ARG A 14 37.93 3.95 -14.13
CA ARG A 14 36.55 3.71 -14.51
C ARG A 14 36.18 4.67 -15.64
N PRO A 15 35.49 4.21 -16.70
CA PRO A 15 35.06 5.06 -17.81
C PRO A 15 34.32 6.29 -17.26
N ARG A 16 34.59 7.46 -17.82
CA ARG A 16 33.95 8.74 -17.40
C ARG A 16 32.43 8.65 -17.29
N ALA A 17 31.80 7.92 -18.20
CA ALA A 17 30.35 7.67 -18.19
C ALA A 17 29.88 6.91 -16.95
N ALA A 18 30.63 5.88 -16.49
CA ALA A 18 30.26 5.10 -15.30
C ALA A 18 30.37 5.93 -14.00
N ARG A 19 31.31 6.85 -13.92
CA ARG A 19 31.41 7.81 -12.79
C ARG A 19 30.25 8.78 -12.81
N TRP A 20 29.92 9.33 -13.98
CA TRP A 20 28.83 10.27 -14.15
C TRP A 20 27.47 9.62 -13.76
N LEU A 21 27.17 8.41 -14.22
CA LEU A 21 25.97 7.66 -13.85
C LEU A 21 25.89 7.41 -12.32
N ALA A 22 27.02 7.07 -11.68
CA ALA A 22 27.06 6.90 -10.22
C ALA A 22 26.83 8.22 -9.46
N ASP A 23 27.20 9.36 -10.04
CA ASP A 23 26.91 10.69 -9.50
C ASP A 23 25.49 11.15 -9.78
N HIS A 24 24.75 10.47 -10.68
CA HIS A 24 23.40 10.77 -11.10
C HIS A 24 22.52 9.51 -11.08
N ALA A 25 22.45 8.82 -9.94
CA ALA A 25 21.68 7.58 -9.78
C ALA A 25 20.21 7.71 -10.22
N TRP A 26 19.61 8.90 -10.10
CA TRP A 26 18.28 9.19 -10.61
C TRP A 26 18.15 9.01 -12.13
N VAL A 27 19.23 9.21 -12.91
CA VAL A 27 19.23 8.92 -14.36
C VAL A 27 19.15 7.42 -14.59
N VAL A 28 19.88 6.62 -13.79
CA VAL A 28 19.76 5.16 -13.84
C VAL A 28 18.33 4.74 -13.54
N THR A 29 17.71 5.34 -12.51
CA THR A 29 16.28 5.08 -12.22
C THR A 29 15.39 5.43 -13.40
N ALA A 30 15.59 6.58 -14.05
CA ALA A 30 14.79 7.01 -15.19
C ALA A 30 14.91 6.02 -16.38
N LEU A 31 16.12 5.54 -16.68
CA LEU A 31 16.35 4.54 -17.73
C LEU A 31 15.69 3.20 -17.40
N LEU A 32 15.80 2.74 -16.16
CA LEU A 32 15.13 1.51 -15.71
C LEU A 32 13.60 1.66 -15.74
N CYS A 33 13.06 2.83 -15.36
CA CYS A 33 11.63 3.13 -15.47
C CYS A 33 11.17 3.15 -16.93
N ALA A 34 11.95 3.68 -17.86
CA ALA A 34 11.64 3.61 -19.28
C ALA A 34 11.57 2.15 -19.77
N GLY A 35 12.49 1.29 -19.32
CA GLY A 35 12.44 -0.15 -19.59
C GLY A 35 11.19 -0.82 -18.99
N TRP A 36 10.82 -0.46 -17.75
CA TRP A 36 9.61 -0.97 -17.09
C TRP A 36 8.33 -0.56 -17.84
N ILE A 37 8.23 0.70 -18.26
CA ILE A 37 7.10 1.19 -19.05
C ILE A 37 7.03 0.46 -20.40
N ALA A 38 8.17 0.29 -21.09
CA ALA A 38 8.24 -0.40 -22.37
C ALA A 38 7.88 -1.90 -22.24
N ALA A 39 8.23 -2.54 -21.13
CA ALA A 39 7.90 -3.93 -20.86
C ALA A 39 6.40 -4.14 -20.60
N GLY A 40 5.70 -3.14 -20.04
CA GLY A 40 4.25 -3.16 -19.86
C GLY A 40 3.74 -4.28 -18.92
N TRP A 41 4.59 -4.80 -18.00
CA TRP A 41 4.20 -5.89 -17.11
C TRP A 41 3.04 -5.49 -16.19
N ARG A 42 1.95 -6.21 -16.30
CA ARG A 42 0.72 -6.01 -15.53
C ARG A 42 0.68 -6.91 -14.30
N THR A 43 1.57 -6.64 -13.34
CA THR A 43 1.68 -7.42 -12.10
C THR A 43 0.45 -7.27 -11.19
N PRO A 44 0.19 -8.23 -10.27
CA PRO A 44 -1.06 -8.27 -9.50
C PRO A 44 -1.35 -7.02 -8.67
N ASP A 45 -0.37 -6.49 -7.92
CA ASP A 45 -0.58 -5.28 -7.11
C ASP A 45 -0.91 -4.05 -7.98
N LEU A 46 -0.46 -4.03 -9.25
CA LEU A 46 -0.75 -2.95 -10.20
C LEU A 46 -2.23 -2.90 -10.57
N ALA A 47 -2.92 -4.04 -10.65
CA ALA A 47 -4.35 -4.11 -10.94
C ALA A 47 -5.17 -3.30 -9.93
N ALA A 48 -4.86 -3.41 -8.63
CA ALA A 48 -5.54 -2.64 -7.60
C ALA A 48 -5.25 -1.13 -7.68
N GLN A 49 -4.09 -0.73 -8.21
CA GLN A 49 -3.79 0.69 -8.44
C GLN A 49 -4.55 1.23 -9.66
N ALA A 50 -4.54 0.48 -10.77
CA ALA A 50 -5.29 0.79 -11.97
C ALA A 50 -6.78 0.97 -11.63
N PHE A 51 -7.38 0.01 -10.93
CA PHE A 51 -8.78 0.11 -10.51
C PHE A 51 -9.11 1.41 -9.76
N ARG A 52 -8.24 1.87 -8.86
CA ARG A 52 -8.48 3.12 -8.10
C ARG A 52 -8.31 4.37 -8.96
N VAL A 53 -7.42 4.33 -9.95
CA VAL A 53 -7.27 5.43 -10.92
C VAL A 53 -8.48 5.46 -11.84
N ASP A 54 -8.89 4.33 -12.38
CA ASP A 54 -10.08 4.20 -13.24
C ASP A 54 -11.36 4.64 -12.50
N LEU A 55 -11.47 4.30 -11.20
CA LEU A 55 -12.57 4.77 -10.36
C LEU A 55 -12.54 6.30 -10.19
N PHE A 56 -11.35 6.88 -9.98
CA PHE A 56 -11.22 8.33 -9.86
C PHE A 56 -11.51 9.05 -11.18
N GLU A 57 -11.12 8.49 -12.32
CA GLU A 57 -11.42 9.05 -13.66
C GLU A 57 -12.91 9.07 -13.96
N ARG A 58 -13.65 8.05 -13.53
CA ARG A 58 -15.10 7.95 -13.76
C ARG A 58 -15.95 8.76 -12.78
N GLU A 59 -15.58 8.72 -11.50
CA GLU A 59 -16.44 9.21 -10.41
C GLU A 59 -15.83 10.43 -9.67
N GLY A 60 -14.59 10.81 -9.97
CA GLY A 60 -13.84 11.78 -9.19
C GLY A 60 -13.44 11.21 -7.81
N PHE A 61 -13.39 12.09 -6.81
CA PHE A 61 -13.06 11.68 -5.45
C PHE A 61 -14.21 10.93 -4.79
N THR A 62 -13.99 9.64 -4.51
CA THR A 62 -14.97 8.77 -3.87
C THR A 62 -14.54 8.41 -2.45
N LEU A 63 -15.51 8.35 -1.53
CA LEU A 63 -15.31 7.87 -0.16
C LEU A 63 -15.60 6.38 -0.04
N TRP A 64 -16.38 5.86 -0.97
CA TRP A 64 -16.94 4.51 -0.95
C TRP A 64 -16.93 3.91 -2.34
N ASN A 65 -16.88 2.58 -2.40
CA ASN A 65 -17.00 1.86 -3.65
C ASN A 65 -17.81 0.57 -3.46
N ASN A 66 -18.94 0.46 -4.16
CA ASN A 66 -19.82 -0.70 -4.17
C ASN A 66 -19.35 -1.83 -5.10
N ALA A 67 -18.36 -1.58 -5.97
CA ALA A 67 -17.94 -2.57 -6.97
C ALA A 67 -17.24 -3.80 -6.36
N TRP A 68 -16.68 -3.69 -5.15
CA TRP A 68 -16.03 -4.79 -4.43
C TRP A 68 -16.64 -5.03 -3.06
N TYR A 69 -16.72 -6.29 -2.62
CA TYR A 69 -17.09 -6.72 -1.25
C TYR A 69 -18.48 -6.30 -0.77
N GLY A 70 -19.36 -5.88 -1.65
CA GLY A 70 -20.62 -5.24 -1.27
C GLY A 70 -20.44 -3.84 -0.71
N GLY A 71 -19.29 -3.24 -0.92
CA GLY A 71 -18.93 -1.89 -0.53
C GLY A 71 -17.79 -1.82 0.49
N HIS A 72 -16.92 -0.82 0.31
CA HIS A 72 -15.81 -0.50 1.22
C HIS A 72 -15.37 0.96 1.06
N HIS A 73 -14.70 1.51 2.08
CA HIS A 73 -14.13 2.85 1.99
C HIS A 73 -12.84 2.86 1.16
N THR A 74 -12.71 3.84 0.28
CA THR A 74 -11.56 3.99 -0.63
C THR A 74 -10.40 4.78 -0.02
N VAL A 75 -10.71 5.70 0.89
CA VAL A 75 -9.79 6.71 1.43
C VAL A 75 -8.67 6.15 2.29
N GLY A 76 -8.82 4.96 2.86
CA GLY A 76 -7.81 4.30 3.71
C GLY A 76 -6.56 3.82 2.96
N TYR A 77 -6.52 3.89 1.64
CA TYR A 77 -5.42 3.38 0.84
C TYR A 77 -4.47 4.47 0.32
N SER A 78 -5.00 5.45 -0.44
CA SER A 78 -4.26 6.62 -0.92
C SER A 78 -5.23 7.72 -1.36
N LEU A 79 -5.01 8.93 -0.87
CA LEU A 79 -5.76 10.11 -1.27
C LEU A 79 -5.11 10.87 -2.43
N LEU A 80 -3.77 10.80 -2.54
CA LEU A 80 -3.01 11.62 -3.50
C LEU A 80 -2.68 10.88 -4.80
N PHE A 81 -2.50 9.56 -4.75
CA PHE A 81 -2.04 8.83 -5.93
C PHE A 81 -3.08 8.79 -7.05
N PRO A 82 -4.38 8.45 -6.81
CA PRO A 82 -5.36 8.39 -7.89
C PRO A 82 -5.50 9.70 -8.67
N PRO A 83 -5.69 10.89 -8.05
CA PRO A 83 -5.79 12.14 -8.82
C PRO A 83 -4.52 12.48 -9.60
N LEU A 84 -3.34 12.22 -9.04
CA LEU A 84 -2.07 12.45 -9.76
C LEU A 84 -1.92 11.50 -10.94
N ALA A 85 -2.27 10.23 -10.77
CA ALA A 85 -2.18 9.23 -11.82
C ALA A 85 -3.25 9.42 -12.91
N ALA A 86 -4.45 9.88 -12.57
CA ALA A 86 -5.48 10.25 -13.55
C ALA A 86 -5.05 11.42 -14.45
N THR A 87 -4.24 12.36 -13.92
CA THR A 87 -3.76 13.52 -14.69
C THR A 87 -2.50 13.23 -15.51
N ALA A 88 -1.53 12.49 -14.93
CA ALA A 88 -0.21 12.27 -15.54
C ALA A 88 -0.04 10.86 -16.14
N GLY A 89 -1.00 9.98 -15.90
CA GLY A 89 -0.92 8.55 -16.24
C GLY A 89 -0.30 7.72 -15.12
N LEU A 90 -0.83 6.50 -14.96
CA LEU A 90 -0.43 5.53 -13.93
C LEU A 90 1.09 5.26 -13.94
N TRP A 91 1.63 4.93 -15.11
CA TRP A 91 3.03 4.58 -15.31
C TRP A 91 3.98 5.76 -15.10
N VAL A 92 3.61 6.92 -15.61
CA VAL A 92 4.41 8.15 -15.49
C VAL A 92 4.48 8.61 -14.04
N THR A 93 3.36 8.59 -13.32
CA THR A 93 3.32 8.95 -11.89
C THR A 93 4.20 8.04 -11.06
N GLY A 94 4.18 6.72 -11.32
CA GLY A 94 5.08 5.75 -10.69
C GLY A 94 6.54 6.06 -10.99
N ALA A 95 6.90 6.24 -12.27
CA ALA A 95 8.26 6.53 -12.70
C ALA A 95 8.81 7.81 -12.08
N LEU A 96 8.05 8.90 -12.11
CA LEU A 96 8.45 10.18 -11.49
C LEU A 96 8.65 10.03 -9.97
N SER A 97 7.81 9.23 -9.31
CA SER A 97 7.95 8.93 -7.87
C SER A 97 9.26 8.22 -7.56
N ALA A 98 9.63 7.19 -8.35
CA ALA A 98 10.87 6.45 -8.17
C ALA A 98 12.11 7.31 -8.44
N VAL A 99 12.09 8.11 -9.51
CA VAL A 99 13.16 9.05 -9.86
C VAL A 99 13.34 10.09 -8.75
N ALA A 100 12.24 10.67 -8.25
CA ALA A 100 12.27 11.63 -7.16
C ALA A 100 12.82 11.01 -5.86
N ALA A 101 12.39 9.79 -5.50
CA ALA A 101 12.89 9.08 -4.33
C ALA A 101 14.41 8.88 -4.41
N THR A 102 14.92 8.40 -5.54
CA THR A 102 16.36 8.21 -5.74
C THR A 102 17.14 9.53 -5.66
N ALA A 103 16.65 10.59 -6.33
CA ALA A 103 17.30 11.90 -6.31
C ALA A 103 17.35 12.52 -4.91
N LEU A 104 16.26 12.39 -4.14
CA LEU A 104 16.17 12.90 -2.77
C LEU A 104 17.07 12.10 -1.81
N PHE A 105 17.08 10.77 -1.94
CA PHE A 105 18.00 9.93 -1.17
C PHE A 105 19.46 10.27 -1.47
N GLN A 106 19.83 10.42 -2.75
CA GLN A 106 21.18 10.77 -3.16
C GLN A 106 21.63 12.12 -2.57
N ARG A 107 20.72 13.11 -2.55
CA ARG A 107 21.01 14.42 -1.93
C ARG A 107 21.21 14.31 -0.43
N LEU A 108 20.34 13.54 0.25
CA LEU A 108 20.40 13.34 1.69
C LEU A 108 21.68 12.57 2.08
N ALA A 109 21.97 11.45 1.40
CA ALA A 109 23.18 10.66 1.63
C ALA A 109 24.45 11.46 1.33
N GLY A 110 24.49 12.19 0.21
CA GLY A 110 25.63 13.00 -0.19
C GLY A 110 25.97 14.16 0.76
N ALA A 111 24.99 14.65 1.53
CA ALA A 111 25.21 15.69 2.53
C ALA A 111 25.92 15.19 3.81
N HIS A 112 25.80 13.89 4.13
CA HIS A 112 26.21 13.36 5.43
C HIS A 112 27.23 12.22 5.36
N LEU A 113 27.40 11.58 4.18
CA LEU A 113 28.15 10.33 4.03
C LEU A 113 29.31 10.47 3.04
N PRO A 114 30.35 9.60 3.13
CA PRO A 114 31.41 9.59 2.16
C PRO A 114 30.89 9.41 0.73
N PRO A 115 31.45 10.13 -0.26
CA PRO A 115 30.91 10.14 -1.64
C PRO A 115 30.76 8.73 -2.26
N ALA A 116 31.72 7.82 -2.01
CA ALA A 116 31.66 6.46 -2.51
C ALA A 116 30.47 5.67 -1.92
N GLY A 117 30.21 5.84 -0.62
CA GLY A 117 29.08 5.20 0.06
C GLY A 117 27.75 5.80 -0.40
N ALA A 118 27.65 7.12 -0.48
CA ALA A 118 26.44 7.81 -0.96
C ALA A 118 26.06 7.38 -2.38
N ARG A 119 27.04 7.24 -3.29
CA ARG A 119 26.83 6.73 -4.65
C ARG A 119 26.32 5.29 -4.66
N ALA A 120 27.00 4.40 -3.93
CA ALA A 120 26.61 2.99 -3.86
C ALA A 120 25.22 2.81 -3.26
N GLY A 121 24.92 3.52 -2.18
CA GLY A 121 23.57 3.54 -1.58
C GLY A 121 22.49 4.06 -2.51
N ALA A 122 22.76 5.16 -3.25
CA ALA A 122 21.82 5.72 -4.20
C ALA A 122 21.52 4.79 -5.38
N LEU A 123 22.52 4.04 -5.88
CA LEU A 123 22.30 3.03 -6.92
C LEU A 123 21.43 1.87 -6.41
N LEU A 124 21.59 1.45 -5.17
CA LEU A 124 20.73 0.40 -4.58
C LEU A 124 19.30 0.92 -4.34
N VAL A 125 19.14 2.19 -3.93
CA VAL A 125 17.79 2.80 -3.86
C VAL A 125 17.16 2.93 -5.25
N SER A 126 17.97 3.21 -6.29
CA SER A 126 17.49 3.19 -7.69
C SER A 126 16.87 1.83 -8.04
N LEU A 127 17.60 0.73 -7.78
CA LEU A 127 17.11 -0.63 -8.03
C LEU A 127 15.87 -0.94 -7.18
N ALA A 128 15.87 -0.59 -5.89
CA ALA A 128 14.75 -0.83 -4.99
C ALA A 128 13.50 -0.07 -5.41
N SER A 129 13.64 1.19 -5.81
CA SER A 129 12.52 2.02 -6.27
C SER A 129 11.87 1.45 -7.54
N VAL A 130 12.67 0.95 -8.49
CA VAL A 130 12.14 0.29 -9.69
C VAL A 130 11.54 -1.07 -9.35
N ALA A 131 12.15 -1.83 -8.42
CA ALA A 131 11.59 -3.09 -7.93
C ALA A 131 10.18 -2.91 -7.35
N ASP A 132 9.94 -1.84 -6.58
CA ASP A 132 8.61 -1.51 -6.06
C ASP A 132 7.60 -1.17 -7.18
N LEU A 133 8.04 -0.50 -8.26
CA LEU A 133 7.19 -0.24 -9.43
C LEU A 133 6.83 -1.54 -10.16
N VAL A 134 7.81 -2.41 -10.39
CA VAL A 134 7.60 -3.70 -11.05
C VAL A 134 6.60 -4.57 -10.28
N ILE A 135 6.65 -4.55 -8.94
CA ILE A 135 5.65 -5.25 -8.10
C ILE A 135 4.26 -4.59 -8.20
N GLY A 136 4.17 -3.30 -8.54
CA GLY A 136 2.91 -2.54 -8.59
C GLY A 136 2.65 -1.67 -7.35
N ARG A 137 3.67 -1.38 -6.51
CA ARG A 137 3.55 -0.60 -5.27
C ARG A 137 3.64 0.91 -5.48
N LEU A 138 2.90 1.45 -6.43
CA LEU A 138 3.05 2.83 -6.91
C LEU A 138 2.72 3.88 -5.85
N THR A 139 1.66 3.65 -5.05
CA THR A 139 1.30 4.56 -3.93
C THR A 139 2.38 4.62 -2.87
N TYR A 140 3.04 3.47 -2.59
CA TYR A 140 4.18 3.42 -1.68
C TYR A 140 5.38 4.19 -2.26
N SER A 141 5.68 4.05 -3.56
CA SER A 141 6.76 4.78 -4.23
C SER A 141 6.55 6.29 -4.15
N LEU A 142 5.32 6.78 -4.37
CA LEU A 142 4.98 8.20 -4.17
C LEU A 142 5.16 8.61 -2.71
N GLY A 143 4.66 7.83 -1.77
CA GLY A 143 4.83 8.06 -0.35
C GLY A 143 6.31 8.09 0.07
N ALA A 144 7.14 7.17 -0.43
CA ALA A 144 8.58 7.14 -0.15
C ALA A 144 9.32 8.38 -0.68
N ALA A 145 8.95 8.87 -1.86
CA ALA A 145 9.51 10.11 -2.41
C ALA A 145 9.18 11.31 -1.52
N ILE A 146 7.92 11.47 -1.12
CA ILE A 146 7.48 12.56 -0.23
C ILE A 146 8.12 12.41 1.16
N ALA A 147 8.25 11.18 1.67
CA ALA A 147 8.92 10.86 2.93
C ALA A 147 10.38 11.34 2.94
N LEU A 148 11.13 11.04 1.88
CA LEU A 148 12.52 11.50 1.73
C LEU A 148 12.60 13.02 1.60
N ALA A 149 11.62 13.66 0.94
CA ALA A 149 11.51 15.12 0.90
C ALA A 149 11.23 15.71 2.30
N ALA A 150 10.39 15.06 3.12
CA ALA A 150 10.11 15.47 4.50
C ALA A 150 11.37 15.40 5.37
N VAL A 151 12.13 14.29 5.29
CA VAL A 151 13.39 14.14 6.01
C VAL A 151 14.43 15.17 5.55
N LEU A 152 14.54 15.43 4.24
CA LEU A 152 15.44 16.45 3.69
C LEU A 152 15.03 17.87 4.11
N ALA A 153 13.74 18.17 4.19
CA ALA A 153 13.25 19.45 4.70
C ALA A 153 13.63 19.65 6.17
N LEU A 154 13.51 18.59 6.97
CA LEU A 154 13.94 18.60 8.37
C LEU A 154 15.45 18.80 8.50
N ASP A 155 16.24 18.10 7.70
CA ASP A 155 17.70 18.28 7.63
C ASP A 155 18.10 19.73 7.31
N ARG A 156 17.32 20.37 6.44
CA ARG A 156 17.49 21.79 6.09
C ARG A 156 16.88 22.77 7.10
N ARG A 157 16.53 22.29 8.29
CA ARG A 157 15.93 23.06 9.39
C ARG A 157 14.63 23.80 9.00
N ARG A 158 13.79 23.14 8.18
CA ARG A 158 12.44 23.60 7.79
C ARG A 158 11.36 22.71 8.42
N PRO A 159 11.13 22.77 9.74
CA PRO A 159 10.26 21.81 10.43
C PRO A 159 8.80 21.89 9.97
N LEU A 160 8.27 23.08 9.69
CA LEU A 160 6.89 23.24 9.20
C LEU A 160 6.69 22.53 7.84
N LEU A 161 7.64 22.72 6.91
CA LEU A 161 7.60 22.04 5.62
C LEU A 161 7.74 20.51 5.79
N ALA A 162 8.64 20.08 6.69
CA ALA A 162 8.82 18.66 6.99
C ALA A 162 7.53 18.03 7.53
N THR A 163 6.84 18.72 8.46
CA THR A 163 5.55 18.25 9.01
C THR A 163 4.45 18.24 7.95
N ALA A 164 4.34 19.26 7.10
CA ALA A 164 3.39 19.29 6.00
C ALA A 164 3.63 18.14 5.00
N LEU A 165 4.89 17.87 4.65
CA LEU A 165 5.28 16.73 3.82
C LEU A 165 5.02 15.39 4.51
N ALA A 166 5.12 15.29 5.83
CA ALA A 166 4.76 14.08 6.58
C ALA A 166 3.25 13.79 6.50
N VAL A 167 2.40 14.82 6.60
CA VAL A 167 0.95 14.72 6.33
C VAL A 167 0.69 14.21 4.90
N ALA A 168 1.35 14.84 3.91
CA ALA A 168 1.23 14.45 2.51
C ALA A 168 1.74 13.02 2.25
N THR A 169 2.78 12.56 2.97
CA THR A 169 3.27 11.19 2.90
C THR A 169 2.16 10.21 3.29
N THR A 170 1.47 10.45 4.41
CA THR A 170 0.36 9.61 4.86
C THR A 170 -0.81 9.64 3.88
N ALA A 171 -1.13 10.80 3.32
CA ALA A 171 -2.16 10.94 2.30
C ALA A 171 -1.79 10.20 0.98
N ALA A 172 -0.50 10.09 0.65
CA ALA A 172 -0.03 9.31 -0.48
C ALA A 172 0.00 7.80 -0.17
N SER A 173 0.46 7.43 1.03
CA SER A 173 0.55 6.05 1.49
C SER A 173 0.61 5.99 3.02
N PRO A 174 -0.41 5.48 3.71
CA PRO A 174 -0.37 5.29 5.16
C PRO A 174 0.82 4.46 5.64
N VAL A 175 1.25 3.45 4.86
CA VAL A 175 2.43 2.62 5.16
C VAL A 175 3.71 3.48 5.16
N ALA A 176 3.90 4.32 4.15
CA ALA A 176 5.03 5.26 4.11
C ALA A 176 4.95 6.29 5.24
N GLY A 177 3.73 6.75 5.57
CA GLY A 177 3.48 7.64 6.71
C GLY A 177 3.96 7.06 8.03
N LEU A 178 3.66 5.78 8.31
CA LEU A 178 4.14 5.09 9.50
C LEU A 178 5.68 5.00 9.54
N PHE A 179 6.35 4.83 8.40
CA PHE A 179 7.81 4.86 8.33
C PHE A 179 8.39 6.26 8.62
N VAL A 180 7.73 7.31 8.16
CA VAL A 180 8.10 8.69 8.53
C VAL A 180 7.90 8.94 10.02
N ALA A 181 6.80 8.45 10.60
CA ALA A 181 6.57 8.53 12.04
C ALA A 181 7.69 7.85 12.84
N MET A 182 8.11 6.64 12.43
CA MET A 182 9.26 5.94 13.04
C MET A 182 10.57 6.72 12.88
N ALA A 183 10.82 7.32 11.71
CA ALA A 183 11.98 8.16 11.48
C ALA A 183 11.98 9.39 12.40
N GLY A 184 10.82 10.05 12.55
CA GLY A 184 10.65 11.20 13.45
C GLY A 184 10.93 10.85 14.92
N VAL A 185 10.36 9.74 15.41
CA VAL A 185 10.64 9.20 16.75
C VAL A 185 12.15 8.91 16.92
N SER A 186 12.77 8.31 15.92
CA SER A 186 14.19 7.95 15.96
C SER A 186 15.10 9.18 16.03
N ILE A 187 14.78 10.23 15.30
CA ILE A 187 15.49 11.53 15.34
C ILE A 187 15.31 12.16 16.72
N ALA A 188 14.10 12.20 17.25
CA ALA A 188 13.82 12.77 18.58
C ALA A 188 14.62 12.05 19.69
N LEU A 189 14.58 10.71 19.71
CA LEU A 189 15.32 9.91 20.69
C LEU A 189 16.84 10.08 20.58
N ALA A 190 17.37 10.16 19.35
CA ALA A 190 18.80 10.40 19.13
C ALA A 190 19.24 11.80 19.61
N SER A 191 18.38 12.82 19.45
CA SER A 191 18.65 14.19 19.90
C SER A 191 18.70 14.30 21.44
N VAL A 192 17.75 13.66 22.16
CA VAL A 192 17.74 13.63 23.64
C VAL A 192 18.99 12.98 24.20
N ARG A 193 19.44 11.85 23.60
CA ARG A 193 20.66 11.15 24.05
C ARG A 193 21.93 11.96 23.80
N SER A 194 21.93 12.86 22.82
CA SER A 194 23.07 13.75 22.53
C SER A 194 23.15 14.93 23.51
N GLY A 195 22.02 15.45 24.01
CA GLY A 195 21.96 16.50 25.03
C GLY A 195 22.48 16.06 26.40
N ARG A 196 22.08 14.87 26.87
CA ARG A 196 22.51 14.33 28.17
C ARG A 196 24.03 14.08 28.28
N GLY A 197 24.69 13.74 27.17
CA GLY A 197 26.16 13.52 27.16
C GLY A 197 26.99 14.81 27.25
N VAL A 198 26.36 16.00 27.10
CA VAL A 198 27.03 17.32 27.24
C VAL A 198 26.97 17.79 28.70
N ASP A 199 25.88 17.48 29.42
CA ASP A 199 25.70 17.91 30.82
C ASP A 199 26.58 17.10 31.79
N GLU A 200 26.80 15.79 31.55
CA GLU A 200 27.67 14.95 32.38
C GLU A 200 29.19 15.22 32.20
N GLY A 201 29.57 15.85 31.06
CA GLY A 201 30.96 16.26 30.79
C GLY A 201 31.34 17.65 31.30
N GLY A 202 30.35 18.42 31.76
CA GLY A 202 30.51 19.83 32.16
C GLY A 202 30.89 20.08 33.64
N GLU A 203 30.63 19.10 34.51
CA GLU A 203 30.90 19.28 35.96
C GLU A 203 32.35 18.98 36.38
N GLY A 204 33.15 18.35 35.51
CA GLY A 204 34.54 17.92 35.83
C GLY A 204 35.65 18.93 35.48
N ARG A 205 35.34 20.14 34.93
CA ARG A 205 36.37 21.10 34.53
C ARG A 205 36.07 22.57 34.91
N ARG A 206 35.78 22.79 36.15
CA ARG A 206 35.91 24.15 36.74
C ARG A 206 37.09 24.17 37.71
N ASN A 207 38.30 24.18 37.21
CA ASN A 207 39.49 24.73 37.89
C ASN A 207 40.65 24.66 36.88
N GLY A 208 41.16 25.81 36.51
CA GLY A 208 42.44 25.92 35.75
C GLY A 208 42.44 26.94 34.61
N GLU A 209 42.76 28.15 34.98
CA GLU A 209 43.56 29.18 34.29
C GLU A 209 43.43 29.43 32.78
N GLY A 210 43.24 30.67 32.51
CA GLY A 210 43.09 31.29 31.18
C GLY A 210 44.28 31.11 30.24
N ARG A 211 43.94 30.91 28.98
CA ARG A 211 44.80 31.32 27.86
C ARG A 211 43.93 31.88 26.74
N ARG A 212 44.22 33.12 26.40
CA ARG A 212 43.68 33.85 25.25
C ARG A 212 44.21 33.26 23.94
N GLY A 213 43.37 33.32 22.90
CA GLY A 213 43.81 33.38 21.50
C GLY A 213 43.58 32.10 20.69
N GLY A 214 42.71 32.16 19.71
CA GLY A 214 42.57 31.17 18.65
C GLY A 214 41.22 31.24 17.95
N GLU A 215 41.11 32.15 16.98
CA GLU A 215 40.00 32.25 16.03
C GLU A 215 39.89 30.93 15.24
N GLY A 216 38.66 30.46 14.96
CA GLY A 216 38.41 29.42 13.99
C GLY A 216 37.68 28.17 14.50
N GLY A 217 36.80 28.28 15.50
CA GLY A 217 35.90 27.21 15.87
C GLY A 217 34.83 27.01 14.81
N VAL A 218 34.98 26.02 13.93
CA VAL A 218 33.89 25.48 13.11
C VAL A 218 32.84 24.97 14.10
N GLY A 219 31.80 25.81 14.29
CA GLY A 219 30.72 25.50 15.21
C GLY A 219 30.14 24.13 14.92
N HIS A 220 30.21 23.22 15.88
CA HIS A 220 29.45 21.97 15.87
C HIS A 220 27.98 22.35 15.72
N ARG A 221 27.41 22.20 14.53
CA ARG A 221 25.98 22.33 14.31
C ARG A 221 25.31 21.23 15.11
N GLY A 222 24.80 21.56 16.29
CA GLY A 222 24.00 20.65 17.10
C GLY A 222 22.89 20.03 16.23
N GLY A 223 22.57 18.76 16.46
CA GLY A 223 21.46 18.08 15.80
C GLY A 223 20.14 18.86 15.95
N PRO A 224 19.12 18.54 15.13
CA PRO A 224 17.82 19.18 15.26
C PRO A 224 17.25 18.96 16.69
N PRO A 225 16.55 19.95 17.29
CA PRO A 225 15.86 19.77 18.55
C PRO A 225 14.90 18.58 18.50
N ALA A 226 14.73 17.87 19.62
CA ALA A 226 13.90 16.65 19.69
C ALA A 226 12.46 16.91 19.23
N TRP A 227 11.90 18.10 19.50
CA TRP A 227 10.54 18.45 19.08
C TRP A 227 10.35 18.48 17.56
N HIS A 228 11.40 18.72 16.77
CA HIS A 228 11.33 18.62 15.31
C HIS A 228 11.05 17.17 14.85
N GLY A 229 11.69 16.20 15.49
CA GLY A 229 11.42 14.79 15.25
C GLY A 229 10.00 14.39 15.67
N LEU A 230 9.54 14.91 16.82
CA LEU A 230 8.17 14.67 17.30
C LEU A 230 7.12 15.30 16.38
N ALA A 231 7.37 16.53 15.88
CA ALA A 231 6.47 17.18 14.92
C ALA A 231 6.36 16.40 13.60
N LEU A 232 7.49 15.88 13.10
CA LEU A 232 7.53 15.00 11.93
C LEU A 232 6.71 13.73 12.18
N ALA A 233 6.92 13.08 13.33
CA ALA A 233 6.20 11.86 13.72
C ALA A 233 4.70 12.11 13.84
N ALA A 234 4.30 13.17 14.54
CA ALA A 234 2.89 13.54 14.70
C ALA A 234 2.23 13.90 13.36
N GLY A 235 2.92 14.66 12.49
CA GLY A 235 2.43 15.00 11.16
C GLY A 235 2.11 13.78 10.29
N ALA A 236 2.84 12.68 10.47
CA ALA A 236 2.56 11.44 9.76
C ALA A 236 1.54 10.54 10.49
N PHE A 237 1.68 10.39 11.81
CA PHE A 237 0.92 9.42 12.60
C PHE A 237 -0.53 9.86 12.85
N VAL A 238 -0.75 11.14 13.19
CA VAL A 238 -2.10 11.66 13.50
C VAL A 238 -3.07 11.50 12.32
N PRO A 239 -2.72 11.88 11.07
CA PRO A 239 -3.59 11.61 9.93
C PRO A 239 -3.84 10.12 9.68
N ALA A 240 -2.84 9.24 9.89
CA ALA A 240 -3.02 7.80 9.74
C ALA A 240 -4.07 7.25 10.72
N VAL A 241 -3.98 7.67 11.99
CA VAL A 241 -4.96 7.29 13.02
C VAL A 241 -6.33 7.89 12.70
N ALA A 242 -6.39 9.16 12.31
CA ALA A 242 -7.65 9.81 11.95
C ALA A 242 -8.37 9.10 10.81
N LEU A 243 -7.66 8.69 9.76
CA LEU A 243 -8.21 7.89 8.66
C LEU A 243 -8.68 6.52 9.13
N ALA A 244 -7.90 5.83 9.96
CA ALA A 244 -8.26 4.50 10.47
C ALA A 244 -9.51 4.54 11.38
N VAL A 245 -9.69 5.61 12.15
CA VAL A 245 -10.85 5.80 13.04
C VAL A 245 -12.08 6.25 12.25
N ALA A 246 -11.91 7.17 11.30
CA ALA A 246 -13.03 7.69 10.51
C ALA A 246 -13.56 6.67 9.48
N PHE A 247 -12.69 5.80 8.97
CA PHE A 247 -12.99 4.82 7.93
C PHE A 247 -12.48 3.41 8.32
N PRO A 248 -13.13 2.74 9.28
CA PRO A 248 -12.64 1.51 9.89
C PRO A 248 -12.91 0.29 8.99
N GLU A 249 -12.13 0.13 7.92
CA GLU A 249 -12.23 -1.09 7.09
C GLU A 249 -11.68 -2.32 7.81
N GLY A 250 -10.68 -2.16 8.65
CA GLY A 250 -10.06 -3.23 9.40
C GLY A 250 -9.35 -4.23 8.49
N GLY A 251 -9.28 -5.47 8.96
CA GLY A 251 -8.62 -6.57 8.26
C GLY A 251 -7.16 -6.73 8.63
N ARG A 252 -6.58 -7.84 8.16
CA ARG A 252 -5.24 -8.27 8.51
C ARG A 252 -4.42 -8.48 7.25
N GLN A 253 -3.21 -7.92 7.23
CA GLN A 253 -2.20 -8.31 6.25
C GLN A 253 -1.38 -9.48 6.80
N PRO A 254 -1.40 -10.66 6.18
CA PRO A 254 -0.63 -11.79 6.65
C PRO A 254 0.87 -11.50 6.73
N PHE A 255 1.55 -12.04 7.75
CA PHE A 255 2.99 -11.95 7.88
C PHE A 255 3.55 -13.35 8.11
N TRP A 256 3.97 -14.00 7.03
CA TRP A 256 4.50 -15.35 7.07
C TRP A 256 5.82 -15.41 7.86
N THR A 257 6.01 -16.46 8.62
CA THR A 257 7.17 -16.64 9.52
C THR A 257 8.51 -16.39 8.85
N VAL A 258 8.72 -16.90 7.64
CA VAL A 258 9.97 -16.69 6.88
C VAL A 258 10.18 -15.20 6.56
N GLY A 259 9.13 -14.52 6.07
CA GLY A 259 9.17 -13.07 5.77
C GLY A 259 9.49 -12.25 7.02
N PHE A 260 8.89 -12.60 8.16
CA PHE A 260 9.17 -11.99 9.46
C PHE A 260 10.64 -12.17 9.86
N LEU A 261 11.14 -13.41 9.85
CA LEU A 261 12.52 -13.71 10.26
C LEU A 261 13.56 -13.00 9.38
N VAL A 262 13.37 -12.97 8.06
CA VAL A 262 14.27 -12.26 7.13
C VAL A 262 14.22 -10.75 7.38
N THR A 263 13.04 -10.19 7.62
CA THR A 263 12.87 -8.75 7.89
C THR A 263 13.53 -8.36 9.22
N LEU A 264 13.35 -9.16 10.26
CA LEU A 264 13.97 -8.95 11.56
C LEU A 264 15.48 -9.11 11.49
N ALA A 265 15.98 -10.14 10.79
CA ALA A 265 17.40 -10.35 10.54
C ALA A 265 18.04 -9.15 9.80
N ALA A 266 17.33 -8.57 8.82
CA ALA A 266 17.77 -7.37 8.13
C ALA A 266 17.91 -6.18 9.09
N ALA A 267 16.93 -5.95 9.98
CA ALA A 267 16.99 -4.88 10.97
C ALA A 267 18.18 -5.06 11.93
N PHE A 268 18.40 -6.28 12.45
CA PHE A 268 19.54 -6.58 13.33
C PHE A 268 20.88 -6.51 12.62
N THR A 269 20.98 -6.95 11.37
CA THR A 269 22.20 -6.84 10.56
C THR A 269 22.60 -5.38 10.35
N VAL A 270 21.64 -4.53 9.99
CA VAL A 270 21.85 -3.08 9.88
C VAL A 270 22.30 -2.52 11.23
N LEU A 271 21.62 -2.85 12.34
CA LEU A 271 21.99 -2.39 13.67
C LEU A 271 23.40 -2.83 14.10
N ALA A 272 23.80 -4.06 13.78
CA ALA A 272 25.10 -4.63 14.17
C ALA A 272 26.26 -4.04 13.36
N LEU A 273 26.07 -3.84 12.06
CA LEU A 273 27.15 -3.47 11.14
C LEU A 273 27.34 -1.95 10.99
N LEU A 274 26.28 -1.14 11.16
CA LEU A 274 26.39 0.31 11.04
C LEU A 274 27.34 0.92 12.09
N PRO A 275 28.11 1.96 11.71
CA PRO A 275 28.99 2.68 12.63
C PRO A 275 28.27 3.19 13.86
N ARG A 276 28.92 3.08 15.04
CA ARG A 276 28.31 3.55 16.31
C ARG A 276 27.97 5.03 16.30
N GLY A 277 28.67 5.85 15.53
CA GLY A 277 28.42 7.29 15.37
C GLY A 277 27.12 7.63 14.63
N TRP A 278 26.53 6.69 13.88
CA TRP A 278 25.27 6.89 13.14
C TRP A 278 24.06 6.71 14.06
N ARG A 279 24.00 7.51 15.14
CA ARG A 279 23.05 7.34 16.24
C ARG A 279 21.59 7.32 15.77
N ALA A 280 21.17 8.28 14.93
CA ALA A 280 19.79 8.37 14.46
C ALA A 280 19.37 7.13 13.65
N VAL A 281 20.23 6.66 12.72
CA VAL A 281 19.96 5.48 11.89
C VAL A 281 19.94 4.20 12.73
N ARG A 282 20.84 4.07 13.71
CA ARG A 282 20.85 2.92 14.62
C ARG A 282 19.62 2.91 15.54
N THR A 283 19.22 4.08 16.07
CA THR A 283 17.95 4.20 16.83
C THR A 283 16.76 3.84 15.92
N GLY A 284 16.79 4.27 14.65
CA GLY A 284 15.81 3.88 13.64
C GLY A 284 15.73 2.38 13.41
N ALA A 285 16.88 1.70 13.30
CA ALA A 285 16.91 0.25 13.15
C ALA A 285 16.34 -0.47 14.39
N THR A 286 16.57 0.06 15.59
CA THR A 286 15.96 -0.48 16.84
C THR A 286 14.45 -0.27 16.86
N VAL A 287 13.97 0.94 16.57
CA VAL A 287 12.53 1.24 16.49
C VAL A 287 11.85 0.37 15.44
N TYR A 288 12.52 0.18 14.30
CA TYR A 288 12.03 -0.69 13.24
C TYR A 288 11.96 -2.16 13.65
N ALA A 289 12.97 -2.70 14.34
CA ALA A 289 12.93 -4.08 14.85
C ALA A 289 11.75 -4.30 15.81
N VAL A 290 11.46 -3.30 16.68
CA VAL A 290 10.28 -3.32 17.56
C VAL A 290 8.98 -3.28 16.72
N ALA A 291 8.91 -2.44 15.68
CA ALA A 291 7.74 -2.37 14.80
C ALA A 291 7.52 -3.67 14.01
N VAL A 292 8.58 -4.34 13.58
CA VAL A 292 8.52 -5.68 12.93
C VAL A 292 7.95 -6.71 13.88
N ALA A 293 8.41 -6.73 15.14
CA ALA A 293 7.87 -7.64 16.15
C ALA A 293 6.39 -7.34 16.47
N ALA A 294 6.04 -6.06 16.60
CA ALA A 294 4.65 -5.64 16.81
C ALA A 294 3.74 -6.03 15.64
N ALA A 295 4.22 -5.93 14.39
CA ALA A 295 3.46 -6.30 13.20
C ALA A 295 3.17 -7.81 13.08
N LEU A 296 3.95 -8.66 13.76
CA LEU A 296 3.65 -10.09 13.88
C LEU A 296 2.61 -10.37 14.98
N LEU A 297 2.73 -9.66 16.12
CA LEU A 297 1.96 -9.93 17.33
C LEU A 297 0.57 -9.27 17.32
N VAL A 298 0.41 -8.21 16.54
CA VAL A 298 -0.84 -7.43 16.46
C VAL A 298 -1.47 -7.59 15.09
N ASP A 299 -2.64 -8.19 15.04
CA ASP A 299 -3.43 -8.27 13.82
C ASP A 299 -3.79 -6.86 13.33
N SER A 300 -3.25 -6.49 12.19
CA SER A 300 -3.40 -5.15 11.63
C SER A 300 -3.23 -5.13 10.12
N PRO A 301 -3.68 -4.08 9.43
CA PRO A 301 -3.41 -3.90 8.00
C PRO A 301 -1.92 -3.72 7.66
N MET A 302 -1.06 -3.51 8.66
CA MET A 302 0.39 -3.36 8.45
C MET A 302 1.03 -4.70 8.10
N GLY A 303 0.96 -5.71 8.98
CA GLY A 303 1.51 -7.06 8.77
C GLY A 303 2.82 -7.08 7.97
N SER A 304 2.87 -7.89 6.90
CA SER A 304 4.04 -7.99 6.03
C SER A 304 4.44 -6.70 5.30
N ASN A 305 3.56 -5.67 5.26
CA ASN A 305 3.90 -4.37 4.67
C ASN A 305 5.07 -3.68 5.38
N VAL A 306 5.32 -4.02 6.66
CA VAL A 306 6.47 -3.48 7.41
C VAL A 306 7.80 -3.85 6.73
N SER A 307 7.90 -4.98 6.03
CA SER A 307 9.11 -5.43 5.34
C SER A 307 9.58 -4.47 4.23
N ARG A 308 8.69 -3.65 3.67
CA ARG A 308 9.00 -2.71 2.59
C ARG A 308 10.14 -1.77 2.94
N LEU A 309 10.23 -1.30 4.20
CA LEU A 309 11.32 -0.43 4.62
C LEU A 309 12.69 -1.12 4.55
N ALA A 310 12.80 -2.37 5.01
CA ALA A 310 14.05 -3.13 4.93
C ALA A 310 14.40 -3.49 3.48
N VAL A 311 13.44 -3.94 2.69
CA VAL A 311 13.65 -4.26 1.26
C VAL A 311 14.21 -3.05 0.50
N THR A 312 13.65 -1.86 0.76
CA THR A 312 14.07 -0.63 0.06
C THR A 312 15.42 -0.11 0.57
N PHE A 313 15.69 -0.15 1.88
CA PHE A 313 16.79 0.62 2.45
C PHE A 313 17.90 -0.19 3.10
N ALA A 314 17.73 -1.47 3.47
CA ALA A 314 18.75 -2.20 4.23
C ALA A 314 20.08 -2.35 3.46
N ALA A 315 20.02 -2.82 2.21
CA ALA A 315 21.19 -2.92 1.36
C ALA A 315 21.84 -1.55 1.11
N ALA A 316 21.03 -0.53 0.85
CA ALA A 316 21.50 0.83 0.59
C ALA A 316 22.23 1.45 1.79
N LEU A 317 21.70 1.29 3.01
CA LEU A 317 22.32 1.79 4.24
C LEU A 317 23.67 1.11 4.53
N LEU A 318 23.76 -0.21 4.31
CA LEU A 318 25.01 -0.94 4.44
C LEU A 318 26.03 -0.51 3.39
N ALA A 319 25.61 -0.28 2.15
CA ALA A 319 26.48 0.23 1.09
C ALA A 319 26.99 1.64 1.39
N CYS A 320 26.14 2.50 1.97
CA CYS A 320 26.57 3.81 2.47
C CYS A 320 27.66 3.70 3.54
N ALA A 321 27.60 2.68 4.40
CA ALA A 321 28.56 2.48 5.48
C ALA A 321 29.86 1.79 5.02
N LEU A 322 29.85 1.05 3.91
CA LEU A 322 30.94 0.21 3.46
C LEU A 322 32.33 0.91 3.42
N PRO A 323 32.45 2.18 2.93
CA PRO A 323 33.76 2.86 2.87
C PRO A 323 34.39 3.16 4.24
N VAL A 324 33.62 3.12 5.32
CA VAL A 324 34.10 3.38 6.69
C VAL A 324 34.19 2.12 7.53
N LEU A 325 33.85 0.96 6.95
CA LEU A 325 34.01 -0.36 7.57
C LEU A 325 35.33 -0.99 7.16
N SER A 326 35.92 -1.80 8.05
CA SER A 326 37.20 -2.50 7.80
C SER A 326 37.13 -3.94 8.31
N GLY A 327 38.05 -4.77 7.81
CA GLY A 327 38.22 -6.16 8.21
C GLY A 327 36.94 -6.98 8.12
N ARG A 328 36.69 -7.86 9.09
CA ARG A 328 35.54 -8.75 9.11
C ARG A 328 34.19 -8.04 8.94
N ARG A 329 34.04 -6.79 9.45
CA ARG A 329 32.80 -6.01 9.30
C ARG A 329 32.53 -5.63 7.85
N SER A 330 33.57 -5.24 7.10
CA SER A 330 33.45 -4.94 5.68
C SER A 330 33.01 -6.18 4.88
N THR A 331 33.62 -7.34 5.14
CA THR A 331 33.26 -8.61 4.49
C THR A 331 31.81 -9.01 4.79
N LEU A 332 31.40 -8.94 6.06
CA LEU A 332 30.01 -9.23 6.45
C LEU A 332 29.01 -8.27 5.82
N ALA A 333 29.35 -6.96 5.78
CA ALA A 333 28.50 -5.96 5.14
C ALA A 333 28.35 -6.23 3.62
N THR A 334 29.42 -6.60 2.94
CA THR A 334 29.37 -6.97 1.51
C THR A 334 28.48 -8.19 1.29
N GLY A 335 28.62 -9.24 2.09
CA GLY A 335 27.76 -10.42 2.02
C GLY A 335 26.28 -10.08 2.28
N ALA A 336 26.01 -9.23 3.28
CA ALA A 336 24.66 -8.79 3.60
C ALA A 336 24.04 -7.92 2.48
N ILE A 337 24.84 -7.03 1.85
CA ILE A 337 24.39 -6.23 0.70
C ILE A 337 23.95 -7.16 -0.45
N LEU A 338 24.76 -8.16 -0.77
CA LEU A 338 24.43 -9.13 -1.82
C LEU A 338 23.16 -9.90 -1.49
N ALA A 339 23.04 -10.43 -0.26
CA ALA A 339 21.86 -11.18 0.18
C ALA A 339 20.59 -10.32 0.14
N PHE A 340 20.64 -9.09 0.63
CA PHE A 340 19.48 -8.18 0.62
C PHE A 340 19.15 -7.69 -0.79
N THR A 341 20.14 -7.55 -1.68
CA THR A 341 19.89 -7.24 -3.10
C THR A 341 19.16 -8.39 -3.79
N VAL A 342 19.57 -9.63 -3.54
CA VAL A 342 18.86 -10.82 -4.05
C VAL A 342 17.44 -10.87 -3.50
N TRP A 343 17.26 -10.66 -2.18
CA TRP A 343 15.92 -10.61 -1.57
C TRP A 343 15.04 -9.50 -2.18
N MET A 344 15.59 -8.32 -2.38
CA MET A 344 14.92 -7.18 -3.02
C MET A 344 14.47 -7.51 -4.46
N LEU A 345 15.31 -8.17 -5.25
CA LEU A 345 15.01 -8.50 -6.66
C LEU A 345 14.13 -9.73 -6.81
N TRP A 346 14.06 -10.60 -5.79
CA TRP A 346 13.21 -11.79 -5.82
C TRP A 346 11.73 -11.47 -5.98
N GLY A 347 11.25 -10.43 -5.31
CA GLY A 347 9.85 -9.98 -5.42
C GLY A 347 9.45 -9.65 -6.86
N PRO A 348 10.10 -8.67 -7.52
CA PRO A 348 9.83 -8.34 -8.92
C PRO A 348 9.87 -9.54 -9.86
N VAL A 349 10.90 -10.39 -9.76
CA VAL A 349 11.05 -11.58 -10.61
C VAL A 349 9.84 -12.51 -10.45
N ARG A 350 9.44 -12.78 -9.22
CA ARG A 350 8.29 -13.64 -8.93
C ARG A 350 6.98 -13.03 -9.44
N GLU A 351 6.76 -11.72 -9.25
CA GLU A 351 5.51 -11.08 -9.68
C GLU A 351 5.42 -10.98 -11.22
N VAL A 352 6.53 -10.72 -11.91
CA VAL A 352 6.57 -10.77 -13.38
C VAL A 352 6.31 -12.19 -13.89
N ALA A 353 6.92 -13.20 -13.28
CA ALA A 353 6.71 -14.59 -13.67
C ALA A 353 5.25 -15.08 -13.53
N LYS A 354 4.44 -14.39 -12.73
CA LYS A 354 3.00 -14.70 -12.61
C LYS A 354 2.18 -14.22 -13.83
N VAL A 355 2.63 -13.20 -14.53
CA VAL A 355 1.83 -12.45 -15.51
C VAL A 355 2.40 -12.49 -16.93
N VAL A 356 3.60 -13.04 -17.11
CA VAL A 356 4.13 -13.30 -18.44
C VAL A 356 3.20 -14.32 -19.10
N ASP A 357 2.72 -13.99 -20.29
CA ASP A 357 1.80 -14.80 -21.10
C ASP A 357 0.43 -15.10 -20.46
N ASP A 358 0.02 -14.37 -19.39
CA ASP A 358 -1.29 -14.52 -18.79
C ASP A 358 -2.34 -13.64 -19.52
N PRO A 359 -3.29 -14.24 -20.29
CA PRO A 359 -4.27 -13.50 -21.07
C PRO A 359 -5.24 -12.71 -20.20
N SER A 360 -5.45 -13.10 -18.93
CA SER A 360 -6.36 -12.41 -18.01
C SER A 360 -5.91 -10.99 -17.65
N THR A 361 -4.67 -10.62 -17.97
CA THR A 361 -4.16 -9.25 -17.81
C THR A 361 -4.77 -8.26 -18.82
N ALA A 362 -5.35 -8.74 -19.93
CA ALA A 362 -5.96 -7.92 -20.96
C ALA A 362 -7.46 -7.76 -20.74
N ALA A 363 -8.00 -6.54 -20.95
CA ALA A 363 -9.44 -6.29 -20.81
C ALA A 363 -10.29 -7.13 -21.78
N ALA A 364 -9.74 -7.43 -22.97
CA ALA A 364 -10.39 -8.28 -23.96
C ALA A 364 -10.72 -9.70 -23.45
N TYR A 365 -9.97 -10.21 -22.47
CA TYR A 365 -10.25 -11.50 -21.84
C TYR A 365 -11.56 -11.46 -21.04
N SER A 366 -11.83 -10.35 -20.33
CA SER A 366 -13.01 -10.21 -19.47
C SER A 366 -14.27 -9.71 -20.22
N ALA A 367 -14.12 -9.06 -21.37
CA ALA A 367 -15.24 -8.46 -22.09
C ALA A 367 -16.36 -9.45 -22.46
N PRO A 368 -16.09 -10.68 -22.99
CA PRO A 368 -17.15 -11.65 -23.27
C PRO A 368 -17.93 -12.10 -22.04
N LEU A 369 -17.28 -12.17 -20.87
CA LEU A 369 -17.96 -12.48 -19.61
C LEU A 369 -18.95 -11.38 -19.24
N VAL A 370 -18.51 -10.11 -19.30
CA VAL A 370 -19.37 -8.96 -18.99
C VAL A 370 -20.61 -8.94 -19.87
N GLU A 371 -20.45 -9.12 -21.18
CA GLU A 371 -21.54 -9.22 -22.16
C GLU A 371 -22.49 -10.38 -21.84
N ALA A 372 -21.93 -11.56 -21.51
CA ALA A 372 -22.72 -12.74 -21.19
C ALA A 372 -23.57 -12.57 -19.93
N VAL A 373 -23.05 -11.89 -18.90
CA VAL A 373 -23.77 -11.59 -17.67
C VAL A 373 -24.85 -10.53 -17.94
N GLN A 374 -24.50 -9.42 -18.62
CA GLN A 374 -25.45 -8.34 -18.93
C GLN A 374 -26.63 -8.83 -19.78
N ALA A 375 -26.40 -9.72 -20.74
CA ALA A 375 -27.44 -10.32 -21.56
C ALA A 375 -28.46 -11.19 -20.77
N ARG A 376 -28.08 -11.67 -19.59
CA ARG A 376 -28.90 -12.57 -18.74
C ARG A 376 -29.47 -11.87 -17.50
N ALA A 377 -28.82 -10.80 -17.06
CA ALA A 377 -29.22 -10.09 -15.85
C ALA A 377 -30.48 -9.24 -16.07
N GLN A 378 -31.44 -9.32 -15.14
CA GLN A 378 -32.66 -8.48 -15.14
C GLN A 378 -32.49 -7.25 -14.21
N GLY A 379 -31.33 -6.58 -14.28
CA GLY A 379 -30.96 -5.44 -13.44
C GLY A 379 -29.60 -5.64 -12.78
N PRO A 380 -29.25 -4.82 -11.78
CA PRO A 380 -27.97 -4.93 -11.09
C PRO A 380 -27.82 -6.28 -10.38
N VAL A 381 -26.75 -6.99 -10.68
CA VAL A 381 -26.43 -8.32 -10.10
C VAL A 381 -24.99 -8.32 -9.57
N ARG A 382 -24.71 -9.17 -8.58
CA ARG A 382 -23.35 -9.42 -8.09
C ARG A 382 -22.81 -10.69 -8.68
N VAL A 383 -21.56 -10.64 -9.12
CA VAL A 383 -20.83 -11.76 -9.70
C VAL A 383 -19.70 -12.19 -8.75
N GLU A 384 -19.44 -13.49 -8.67
CA GLU A 384 -18.21 -14.03 -8.10
C GLU A 384 -17.32 -14.56 -9.19
N VAL A 385 -16.02 -14.31 -9.03
CA VAL A 385 -14.96 -14.85 -9.88
C VAL A 385 -13.86 -15.38 -8.98
N PRO A 386 -13.51 -16.66 -9.02
CA PRO A 386 -12.33 -17.18 -8.33
C PRO A 386 -11.09 -16.39 -8.72
N PHE A 387 -10.32 -15.94 -7.73
CA PHE A 387 -9.17 -15.06 -7.98
C PHE A 387 -8.21 -15.63 -9.01
N THR A 388 -8.02 -14.91 -10.11
CA THR A 388 -6.95 -15.18 -11.07
C THR A 388 -5.60 -14.83 -10.47
N ARG A 389 -4.53 -15.49 -10.94
CA ARG A 389 -3.17 -15.24 -10.44
C ARG A 389 -2.69 -13.80 -10.71
N ALA A 390 -3.18 -13.20 -11.78
CA ALA A 390 -2.83 -11.83 -12.21
C ALA A 390 -3.68 -10.74 -11.57
N HIS A 391 -4.88 -11.06 -11.03
CA HIS A 391 -5.83 -10.13 -10.42
C HIS A 391 -6.32 -8.97 -11.30
N TRP A 392 -6.16 -9.05 -12.60
CA TRP A 392 -6.66 -8.03 -13.52
C TRP A 392 -8.14 -8.20 -13.88
N VAL A 393 -8.67 -9.40 -13.73
CA VAL A 393 -10.11 -9.68 -13.89
C VAL A 393 -10.91 -8.84 -12.88
N GLU A 394 -10.44 -8.75 -11.62
CA GLU A 394 -11.08 -7.97 -10.56
C GLU A 394 -11.11 -6.46 -10.88
N ASN A 395 -10.17 -5.96 -11.69
CA ASN A 395 -10.22 -4.59 -12.20
C ASN A 395 -11.20 -4.48 -13.40
N HIS A 396 -11.01 -5.31 -14.41
CA HIS A 396 -11.74 -5.18 -15.67
C HIS A 396 -13.25 -5.46 -15.51
N VAL A 397 -13.63 -6.45 -14.71
CA VAL A 397 -15.04 -6.78 -14.46
C VAL A 397 -15.70 -5.78 -13.52
N ALA A 398 -15.01 -5.33 -12.47
CA ALA A 398 -15.58 -4.42 -11.48
C ALA A 398 -15.93 -3.02 -12.02
N GLY A 399 -15.42 -2.66 -13.17
CA GLY A 399 -15.82 -1.44 -13.89
C GLY A 399 -17.27 -1.47 -14.35
N GLU A 400 -17.80 -2.65 -14.63
CA GLU A 400 -19.12 -2.89 -15.26
C GLU A 400 -20.07 -3.67 -14.34
N LEU A 401 -19.55 -4.60 -13.55
CA LEU A 401 -20.32 -5.50 -12.69
C LEU A 401 -19.76 -5.52 -11.27
N PRO A 402 -20.58 -5.39 -10.23
CA PRO A 402 -20.12 -5.52 -8.85
C PRO A 402 -19.69 -6.96 -8.55
N LEU A 403 -18.49 -7.11 -7.99
CA LEU A 403 -17.94 -8.39 -7.55
C LEU A 403 -18.21 -8.66 -6.07
N ALA A 404 -18.41 -9.92 -5.71
CA ALA A 404 -18.55 -10.32 -4.31
C ALA A 404 -17.21 -10.19 -3.56
N ARG A 405 -16.10 -10.44 -4.26
CA ARG A 405 -14.72 -10.21 -3.80
C ARG A 405 -14.03 -9.15 -4.64
N GLY A 406 -12.84 -8.71 -4.19
CA GLY A 406 -12.02 -7.73 -4.90
C GLY A 406 -10.57 -7.80 -4.42
N TRP A 407 -9.67 -7.01 -5.05
CA TRP A 407 -8.24 -7.13 -4.78
C TRP A 407 -7.75 -6.16 -3.69
N VAL A 408 -8.19 -6.41 -2.44
CA VAL A 408 -7.65 -5.79 -1.21
C VAL A 408 -7.46 -6.87 -0.16
N THR A 409 -6.25 -7.41 -0.05
CA THR A 409 -5.94 -8.56 0.81
C THR A 409 -6.45 -8.42 2.24
N GLN A 410 -6.31 -7.24 2.85
CA GLN A 410 -6.73 -6.99 4.23
C GLN A 410 -8.24 -7.15 4.41
N ILE A 411 -9.02 -6.63 3.47
CA ILE A 411 -10.49 -6.73 3.50
C ILE A 411 -10.90 -8.18 3.20
N ASP A 412 -10.30 -8.79 2.19
CA ASP A 412 -10.60 -10.16 1.80
C ASP A 412 -10.30 -11.16 2.93
N THR A 413 -9.15 -11.04 3.60
CA THR A 413 -8.79 -11.87 4.77
C THR A 413 -9.81 -11.77 5.90
N ARG A 414 -10.42 -10.59 6.10
CA ARG A 414 -11.43 -10.39 7.13
C ARG A 414 -12.81 -10.92 6.75
N ARG A 415 -13.24 -10.63 5.51
CA ARG A 415 -14.63 -10.86 5.07
C ARG A 415 -14.83 -12.22 4.41
N ASN A 416 -13.76 -12.80 3.90
CA ASN A 416 -13.78 -14.00 3.08
C ASN A 416 -12.73 -15.03 3.56
N ALA A 417 -12.63 -15.21 4.88
CA ALA A 417 -11.66 -16.11 5.52
C ALA A 417 -11.76 -17.55 4.99
N LEU A 418 -12.98 -18.01 4.66
CA LEU A 418 -13.24 -19.36 4.14
C LEU A 418 -12.41 -19.72 2.88
N PHE A 419 -11.95 -18.74 2.08
CA PHE A 419 -11.10 -19.00 0.92
C PHE A 419 -9.60 -18.97 1.24
N ARG A 420 -9.24 -18.67 2.48
CA ARG A 420 -7.85 -18.45 2.90
C ARG A 420 -7.39 -19.38 4.00
N ASP A 421 -8.32 -20.09 4.60
CA ASP A 421 -8.03 -21.08 5.63
C ASP A 421 -7.56 -22.39 4.98
N ASP A 422 -6.76 -23.17 5.71
CA ASP A 422 -6.29 -24.49 5.25
C ASP A 422 -7.40 -25.56 5.28
N THR A 423 -8.59 -25.19 5.78
CA THR A 423 -9.76 -26.07 5.82
C THR A 423 -10.40 -26.16 4.43
N PRO A 424 -10.65 -27.37 3.90
CA PRO A 424 -11.30 -27.52 2.61
C PRO A 424 -12.68 -26.86 2.55
N LEU A 425 -12.91 -26.05 1.52
CA LEU A 425 -14.19 -25.40 1.28
C LEU A 425 -15.26 -26.44 0.94
N THR A 426 -16.35 -26.43 1.69
CA THR A 426 -17.47 -27.35 1.47
C THR A 426 -18.59 -26.71 0.63
N MET A 427 -19.36 -27.55 -0.10
CA MET A 427 -20.51 -27.08 -0.89
C MET A 427 -21.55 -26.29 -0.07
N PRO A 428 -21.96 -26.74 1.15
CA PRO A 428 -22.91 -25.96 1.96
C PRO A 428 -22.36 -24.60 2.39
N GLU A 429 -21.09 -24.52 2.77
CA GLU A 429 -20.44 -23.26 3.17
C GLU A 429 -20.35 -22.28 2.00
N TYR A 430 -19.94 -22.79 0.83
CA TYR A 430 -19.86 -21.97 -0.37
C TYR A 430 -21.26 -21.46 -0.80
N ARG A 431 -22.28 -22.32 -0.79
CA ARG A 431 -23.67 -21.92 -1.06
C ARG A 431 -24.13 -20.84 -0.08
N ALA A 432 -23.88 -21.04 1.23
CA ALA A 432 -24.28 -20.07 2.25
C ALA A 432 -23.61 -18.73 2.02
N TRP A 433 -22.32 -18.73 1.67
CA TRP A 433 -21.57 -17.52 1.34
C TRP A 433 -22.11 -16.82 0.07
N LEU A 434 -22.38 -17.56 -1.01
CA LEU A 434 -22.99 -17.01 -2.23
C LEU A 434 -24.34 -16.33 -1.93
N TYR A 435 -25.17 -16.97 -1.13
CA TYR A 435 -26.51 -16.46 -0.79
C TYR A 435 -26.43 -15.27 0.14
N ASP A 436 -25.55 -15.28 1.13
CA ASP A 436 -25.35 -14.14 2.01
C ASP A 436 -24.86 -12.93 1.24
N ASN A 437 -23.95 -13.11 0.28
CA ASN A 437 -23.46 -12.04 -0.58
C ASN A 437 -24.44 -11.67 -1.72
N GLY A 438 -25.52 -12.41 -1.94
CA GLY A 438 -26.48 -12.18 -3.02
C GLY A 438 -25.88 -12.33 -4.41
N VAL A 439 -24.96 -13.28 -4.56
CA VAL A 439 -24.29 -13.60 -5.83
C VAL A 439 -25.31 -14.23 -6.76
N ALA A 440 -25.48 -13.65 -7.95
CA ALA A 440 -26.39 -14.16 -8.98
C ALA A 440 -25.67 -15.09 -9.97
N PHE A 441 -24.40 -14.82 -10.23
CA PHE A 441 -23.59 -15.57 -11.16
C PHE A 441 -22.20 -15.87 -10.59
N VAL A 442 -21.69 -17.05 -10.88
CA VAL A 442 -20.29 -17.44 -10.64
C VAL A 442 -19.64 -17.65 -12.00
N ALA A 443 -18.49 -17.03 -12.24
CA ALA A 443 -17.75 -17.11 -13.48
C ALA A 443 -16.39 -17.77 -13.25
N LEU A 444 -16.18 -18.95 -13.78
CA LEU A 444 -14.93 -19.70 -13.67
C LEU A 444 -14.03 -19.40 -14.87
N PRO A 445 -12.84 -18.77 -14.65
CA PRO A 445 -11.88 -18.47 -15.72
C PRO A 445 -11.01 -19.69 -16.07
N ASP A 446 -10.63 -19.84 -17.33
CA ASP A 446 -9.66 -20.86 -17.79
C ASP A 446 -8.24 -20.27 -17.84
N VAL A 447 -7.73 -19.84 -16.67
CA VAL A 447 -6.36 -19.36 -16.46
C VAL A 447 -5.85 -19.78 -15.09
N ALA A 448 -4.56 -19.58 -14.86
CA ALA A 448 -3.95 -19.90 -13.57
C ALA A 448 -4.55 -19.03 -12.43
N LEU A 449 -4.91 -19.69 -11.33
CA LEU A 449 -5.56 -19.06 -10.17
C LEU A 449 -4.58 -18.70 -9.05
N ASP A 450 -4.95 -17.68 -8.27
CA ASP A 450 -4.34 -17.39 -6.98
C ASP A 450 -4.68 -18.53 -5.97
N PRO A 451 -3.83 -18.81 -4.98
CA PRO A 451 -4.16 -19.80 -3.95
C PRO A 451 -5.54 -19.62 -3.31
N ALA A 452 -5.99 -18.35 -3.13
CA ALA A 452 -7.30 -18.07 -2.53
C ALA A 452 -8.50 -18.23 -3.49
N GLY A 453 -8.27 -18.65 -4.74
CA GLY A 453 -9.32 -19.00 -5.70
C GLY A 453 -9.37 -20.50 -6.04
N ARG A 454 -8.35 -21.27 -5.62
CA ARG A 454 -8.22 -22.68 -6.07
C ARG A 454 -9.28 -23.61 -5.49
N GLN A 455 -9.52 -23.56 -4.18
CA GLN A 455 -10.52 -24.42 -3.54
C GLN A 455 -11.92 -24.18 -4.09
N GLU A 456 -12.23 -22.92 -4.37
CA GLU A 456 -13.47 -22.52 -5.00
C GLU A 456 -13.61 -23.10 -6.42
N ALA A 457 -12.58 -22.95 -7.25
CA ALA A 457 -12.56 -23.50 -8.59
C ALA A 457 -12.66 -25.03 -8.60
N GLU A 458 -11.90 -25.72 -7.75
CA GLU A 458 -11.97 -27.18 -7.58
C GLU A 458 -13.38 -27.64 -7.21
N LEU A 459 -14.06 -26.90 -6.31
CA LEU A 459 -15.44 -27.21 -5.94
C LEU A 459 -16.40 -27.03 -7.12
N ILE A 460 -16.27 -25.95 -7.90
CA ILE A 460 -17.09 -25.69 -9.09
C ILE A 460 -16.83 -26.78 -10.16
N GLU A 461 -15.56 -27.08 -10.41
CA GLU A 461 -15.15 -28.08 -11.43
C GLU A 461 -15.59 -29.51 -11.10
N SER A 462 -15.75 -29.82 -9.82
CA SER A 462 -16.25 -31.15 -9.39
C SER A 462 -17.64 -31.46 -9.94
N GLY A 463 -18.40 -30.46 -10.36
CA GLY A 463 -19.76 -30.62 -10.91
C GLY A 463 -20.80 -31.10 -9.90
N VAL A 464 -20.45 -31.20 -8.61
CA VAL A 464 -21.34 -31.69 -7.55
C VAL A 464 -22.14 -30.60 -6.85
N ALA A 465 -22.01 -29.34 -7.25
CA ALA A 465 -22.73 -28.19 -6.69
C ALA A 465 -24.11 -28.03 -7.37
N PRO A 466 -25.20 -28.57 -6.84
CA PRO A 466 -26.50 -28.64 -7.52
C PRO A 466 -27.21 -27.29 -7.64
N TYR A 467 -26.67 -26.27 -7.00
CA TYR A 467 -27.15 -24.88 -7.03
C TYR A 467 -26.42 -24.00 -8.05
N LEU A 468 -25.47 -24.58 -8.82
CA LEU A 468 -24.78 -23.90 -9.91
C LEU A 468 -25.25 -24.51 -11.25
N ASP A 469 -26.01 -23.73 -12.02
CA ASP A 469 -26.47 -24.10 -13.34
C ASP A 469 -25.63 -23.42 -14.42
N GLU A 470 -24.93 -24.19 -15.26
CA GLU A 470 -24.12 -23.64 -16.32
C GLU A 470 -24.99 -23.03 -17.42
N VAL A 471 -24.97 -21.72 -17.53
CA VAL A 471 -25.83 -20.96 -18.46
C VAL A 471 -25.11 -20.43 -19.69
N TRP A 472 -23.78 -20.42 -19.69
CA TRP A 472 -22.96 -19.99 -20.83
C TRP A 472 -21.50 -20.43 -20.67
N ARG A 473 -20.85 -20.68 -21.81
CA ARG A 473 -19.41 -20.91 -21.90
C ARG A 473 -18.81 -20.40 -23.21
N ASN A 474 -17.51 -20.11 -23.18
CA ASN A 474 -16.64 -19.93 -24.34
C ASN A 474 -15.29 -20.63 -24.10
N ALA A 475 -14.25 -20.26 -24.85
CA ALA A 475 -12.91 -20.83 -24.69
C ALA A 475 -12.26 -20.48 -23.33
N ASP A 476 -12.58 -19.29 -22.79
CA ASP A 476 -11.90 -18.69 -21.64
C ASP A 476 -12.73 -18.75 -20.34
N TRP A 477 -14.04 -19.00 -20.43
CA TRP A 477 -14.97 -18.84 -19.32
C TRP A 477 -16.08 -19.91 -19.29
N ARG A 478 -16.46 -20.29 -18.07
CA ARG A 478 -17.73 -20.99 -17.78
C ARG A 478 -18.55 -20.12 -16.81
N LEU A 479 -19.78 -19.80 -17.17
CA LEU A 479 -20.68 -18.96 -16.38
C LEU A 479 -21.81 -19.81 -15.81
N TYR A 480 -21.99 -19.73 -14.50
CA TYR A 480 -23.02 -20.45 -13.75
C TYR A 480 -24.01 -19.47 -13.13
N ALA A 481 -25.31 -19.72 -13.29
CA ALA A 481 -26.34 -19.06 -12.50
C ALA A 481 -26.42 -19.71 -11.11
N VAL A 482 -26.58 -18.91 -10.07
CA VAL A 482 -26.79 -19.40 -8.71
C VAL A 482 -28.29 -19.59 -8.48
N GLU A 483 -28.74 -20.84 -8.45
CA GLU A 483 -30.15 -21.18 -8.26
C GLU A 483 -30.65 -20.67 -6.89
N GLY A 484 -31.80 -19.99 -6.90
CA GLY A 484 -32.42 -19.46 -5.68
C GLY A 484 -31.65 -18.31 -5.03
N SER A 485 -30.68 -17.69 -5.73
CA SER A 485 -29.98 -16.49 -5.21
C SER A 485 -30.97 -15.42 -4.79
N PRO A 486 -30.84 -14.87 -3.57
CA PRO A 486 -31.69 -13.80 -3.10
C PRO A 486 -31.40 -12.44 -3.76
N GLY A 487 -30.30 -12.33 -4.55
CA GLY A 487 -29.85 -11.11 -5.20
C GLY A 487 -29.40 -10.02 -4.22
N LEU A 488 -29.23 -8.80 -4.74
CA LEU A 488 -28.76 -7.65 -3.97
C LEU A 488 -29.77 -7.16 -2.92
N ALA A 489 -31.05 -7.44 -3.08
CA ALA A 489 -32.10 -7.04 -2.15
C ALA A 489 -33.13 -8.14 -1.93
N SER A 490 -33.57 -8.32 -0.67
CA SER A 490 -34.61 -9.25 -0.28
C SER A 490 -35.65 -8.54 0.57
N GLY A 491 -36.95 -8.61 0.19
CA GLY A 491 -38.04 -8.03 0.99
C GLY A 491 -38.98 -7.13 0.21
N ALA A 492 -39.19 -5.89 0.68
CA ALA A 492 -40.20 -4.97 0.16
C ALA A 492 -39.77 -4.22 -1.11
N ALA A 493 -38.48 -4.16 -1.41
CA ALA A 493 -37.92 -3.41 -2.55
C ALA A 493 -36.91 -4.25 -3.35
N SER A 494 -36.70 -3.86 -4.62
CA SER A 494 -35.63 -4.38 -5.50
C SER A 494 -34.63 -3.26 -5.85
N VAL A 495 -33.37 -3.62 -6.12
CA VAL A 495 -32.34 -2.68 -6.59
C VAL A 495 -32.58 -2.43 -8.09
N THR A 496 -32.65 -1.15 -8.47
CA THR A 496 -32.77 -0.73 -9.88
C THR A 496 -31.51 -0.09 -10.41
N ALA A 497 -30.65 0.47 -9.53
CA ALA A 497 -29.32 0.94 -9.90
C ALA A 497 -28.35 0.77 -8.73
N LEU A 498 -27.12 0.39 -9.04
CA LEU A 498 -26.00 0.31 -8.10
C LEU A 498 -24.82 1.08 -8.70
N GLU A 499 -24.48 2.20 -8.09
CA GLU A 499 -23.41 3.09 -8.47
C GLU A 499 -22.29 3.00 -7.43
N ALA A 500 -21.11 3.57 -7.70
CA ALA A 500 -19.97 3.50 -6.78
C ALA A 500 -20.33 3.96 -5.36
N GLN A 501 -21.06 5.06 -5.21
CA GLN A 501 -21.41 5.67 -3.92
C GLN A 501 -22.94 5.79 -3.69
N ALA A 502 -23.76 5.15 -4.52
CA ALA A 502 -25.20 5.24 -4.41
C ALA A 502 -25.90 3.93 -4.75
N VAL A 503 -27.11 3.78 -4.20
CA VAL A 503 -28.03 2.67 -4.50
C VAL A 503 -29.43 3.23 -4.69
N THR A 504 -30.07 2.83 -5.79
CA THR A 504 -31.48 3.14 -6.04
C THR A 504 -32.32 1.88 -5.88
N LEU A 505 -33.37 1.99 -5.09
CA LEU A 505 -34.32 0.94 -4.80
C LEU A 505 -35.73 1.34 -5.30
N GLU A 506 -36.45 0.38 -5.83
CA GLU A 506 -37.90 0.54 -6.10
C GLU A 506 -38.67 -0.27 -5.05
N ALA A 507 -39.29 0.43 -4.12
CA ALA A 507 -40.14 -0.18 -3.10
C ALA A 507 -41.50 -0.53 -3.70
N ARG A 508 -41.86 -1.80 -3.70
CA ARG A 508 -43.17 -2.29 -4.20
C ARG A 508 -44.25 -2.16 -3.15
N ARG A 509 -43.89 -2.12 -1.88
CA ARG A 509 -44.78 -1.99 -0.71
C ARG A 509 -44.02 -1.35 0.44
N ARG A 510 -44.78 -0.83 1.43
CA ARG A 510 -44.18 -0.49 2.73
C ARG A 510 -43.58 -1.71 3.38
N GLY A 511 -42.38 -1.59 3.94
CA GLY A 511 -41.73 -2.70 4.67
C GLY A 511 -40.24 -2.68 4.64
N ASP A 512 -39.67 -3.69 5.24
CA ASP A 512 -38.21 -3.88 5.36
C ASP A 512 -37.65 -4.59 4.12
N THR A 513 -36.44 -4.18 3.75
CA THR A 513 -35.61 -4.79 2.72
C THR A 513 -34.22 -5.00 3.29
N LEU A 514 -33.70 -6.21 3.22
CA LEU A 514 -32.29 -6.49 3.43
C LEU A 514 -31.56 -6.14 2.13
N LEU A 515 -30.77 -5.08 2.17
CA LEU A 515 -29.93 -4.64 1.05
C LEU A 515 -28.51 -5.11 1.29
N ARG A 516 -27.97 -5.94 0.40
CA ARG A 516 -26.62 -6.52 0.49
C ARG A 516 -25.55 -5.54 0.05
N VAL A 517 -25.53 -4.41 0.73
CA VAL A 517 -24.49 -3.38 0.70
C VAL A 517 -24.00 -3.18 2.12
N ARG A 518 -22.68 -3.06 2.29
CA ARG A 518 -22.07 -2.97 3.62
C ARG A 518 -22.48 -1.70 4.37
N PRO A 519 -22.67 -1.77 5.69
CA PRO A 519 -22.99 -0.62 6.51
C PRO A 519 -21.86 0.41 6.51
N SER A 520 -22.24 1.68 6.46
CA SER A 520 -21.35 2.81 6.70
C SER A 520 -22.16 3.90 7.43
N PRO A 521 -21.55 4.63 8.38
CA PRO A 521 -22.21 5.74 9.06
C PRO A 521 -22.51 6.91 8.11
N PHE A 522 -22.04 6.85 6.88
CA PHE A 522 -22.19 7.90 5.87
C PHE A 522 -23.37 7.67 4.92
N TRP A 523 -24.07 6.53 4.98
CA TRP A 523 -25.28 6.32 4.18
C TRP A 523 -26.39 7.30 4.55
N ARG A 524 -26.94 7.97 3.56
CA ARG A 524 -28.09 8.91 3.71
C ARG A 524 -29.15 8.60 2.66
N VAL A 525 -30.41 8.74 3.06
CA VAL A 525 -31.54 8.74 2.12
C VAL A 525 -31.60 10.12 1.46
N THR A 526 -31.40 10.17 0.15
CA THR A 526 -31.42 11.43 -0.63
C THR A 526 -32.70 11.61 -1.45
N ARG A 527 -33.41 10.51 -1.66
CA ARG A 527 -34.72 10.52 -2.32
C ARG A 527 -35.64 9.46 -1.70
N GLY A 528 -36.92 9.76 -1.59
CA GLY A 528 -37.92 8.88 -0.99
C GLY A 528 -37.96 8.97 0.54
N GLU A 529 -38.92 8.25 1.13
CA GLU A 529 -39.14 8.18 2.58
C GLU A 529 -38.70 6.79 3.07
N ALA A 530 -37.53 6.69 3.68
CA ALA A 530 -37.04 5.44 4.22
C ALA A 530 -36.10 5.68 5.42
N THR A 531 -35.94 4.66 6.25
CA THR A 531 -34.90 4.61 7.28
C THR A 531 -33.86 3.57 6.92
N VAL A 532 -32.60 3.83 7.27
CA VAL A 532 -31.48 2.94 7.00
C VAL A 532 -30.80 2.60 8.32
N ALA A 533 -30.56 1.31 8.56
CA ALA A 533 -29.88 0.82 9.76
C ALA A 533 -28.99 -0.39 9.40
N PRO A 534 -27.92 -0.65 10.16
CA PRO A 534 -27.17 -1.90 10.06
C PRO A 534 -28.04 -3.11 10.40
N ALA A 535 -27.83 -4.22 9.69
CA ALA A 535 -28.45 -5.52 9.94
C ALA A 535 -27.40 -6.61 9.74
N GLY A 536 -26.57 -6.83 10.75
CA GLY A 536 -25.36 -7.64 10.62
C GLY A 536 -24.38 -7.00 9.65
N ASP A 537 -23.93 -7.76 8.68
CA ASP A 537 -22.99 -7.33 7.65
C ASP A 537 -23.61 -6.47 6.53
N TRP A 538 -24.93 -6.28 6.55
CA TRP A 538 -25.69 -5.65 5.49
C TRP A 538 -26.51 -4.45 6.01
N LEU A 539 -27.21 -3.77 5.10
CA LEU A 539 -28.13 -2.69 5.44
C LEU A 539 -29.58 -3.19 5.48
N ARG A 540 -30.33 -2.73 6.47
CA ARG A 540 -31.78 -2.77 6.45
C ARG A 540 -32.32 -1.42 5.99
N VAL A 541 -33.13 -1.43 4.94
CA VAL A 541 -33.83 -0.25 4.42
C VAL A 541 -35.33 -0.45 4.65
N ARG A 542 -35.95 0.42 5.41
CA ARG A 542 -37.39 0.40 5.65
C ARG A 542 -38.08 1.51 4.88
N ALA A 543 -38.75 1.16 3.81
CA ALA A 543 -39.51 2.08 3.00
C ALA A 543 -40.86 2.40 3.69
N ALA A 544 -41.20 3.69 3.82
CA ALA A 544 -42.45 4.13 4.40
C ALA A 544 -43.63 3.98 3.42
N ARG A 545 -43.36 4.07 2.12
CA ARG A 545 -44.37 3.99 1.03
C ARG A 545 -43.79 3.26 -0.19
N PRO A 546 -44.66 2.70 -1.07
CA PRO A 546 -44.23 2.17 -2.39
C PRO A 546 -43.73 3.33 -3.26
N ARG A 547 -42.43 3.49 -3.39
CA ARG A 547 -41.81 4.58 -4.13
C ARG A 547 -40.31 4.30 -4.33
N THR A 548 -39.69 4.99 -5.27
CA THR A 548 -38.23 5.00 -5.44
C THR A 548 -37.55 5.59 -4.20
N VAL A 549 -36.56 4.85 -3.68
CA VAL A 549 -35.68 5.27 -2.58
C VAL A 549 -34.25 5.32 -3.11
N ARG A 550 -33.53 6.43 -2.90
CA ARG A 550 -32.12 6.55 -3.23
C ARG A 550 -31.31 6.78 -1.98
N LEU A 551 -30.26 5.98 -1.85
CA LEU A 551 -29.26 6.06 -0.79
C LEU A 551 -27.95 6.56 -1.40
N GLU A 552 -27.24 7.46 -0.71
CA GLU A 552 -25.94 7.95 -1.12
C GLU A 552 -24.99 8.06 0.07
N ILE A 553 -23.69 7.88 -0.18
CA ILE A 553 -22.62 8.19 0.79
C ILE A 553 -22.39 9.69 0.83
N ARG A 554 -22.55 10.31 2.02
CA ARG A 554 -22.30 11.75 2.24
C ARG A 554 -21.63 12.00 3.58
N LEU A 555 -20.53 12.77 3.60
CA LEU A 555 -19.78 13.13 4.82
C LEU A 555 -20.56 14.08 5.73
N LEU A 556 -21.28 15.03 5.16
CA LEU A 556 -22.08 16.00 5.91
C LEU A 556 -23.55 15.64 5.82
N SER A 557 -24.24 15.63 6.95
CA SER A 557 -25.69 15.68 6.98
C SER A 557 -26.08 17.07 6.48
N GLY A 558 -26.44 17.19 5.20
CA GLY A 558 -27.30 18.31 4.79
C GLY A 558 -28.49 18.30 5.74
N GLN A 559 -28.73 19.39 6.45
CA GLN A 559 -29.94 19.55 7.25
C GLN A 559 -31.13 19.12 6.39
N ALA A 560 -31.93 18.19 6.89
CA ALA A 560 -33.23 17.94 6.32
C ALA A 560 -33.91 19.29 6.23
N GLN A 561 -34.08 19.79 5.02
CA GLN A 561 -34.99 20.93 4.81
C GLN A 561 -36.34 20.48 5.32
N GLY A 562 -36.76 21.14 6.38
CA GLY A 562 -37.96 20.89 7.09
C GLY A 562 -39.13 20.90 6.14
N ALA A 563 -40.04 20.01 6.42
CA ALA A 563 -41.41 20.07 5.94
C ALA A 563 -41.98 21.47 6.18
N GLY A 564 -42.31 22.16 5.12
CA GLY A 564 -43.30 23.20 5.08
C GLY A 564 -44.57 22.59 4.51
#